data_4b21daaaa571d6ccda5809ea291c97b2
#
_entry.id   4b21daaaa571d6ccda5809ea291c97b2
#
_cell.length_a   1.000
_cell.length_b   1.000
_cell.length_c   1.000
_cell.angle_alpha   90.00
_cell.angle_beta   90.00
_cell.angle_gamma   90.00
#
_symmetry.space_group_name_H-M   'P 1'
#
loop_
_entity.id
_entity.type
_entity.pdbx_description
1 polymer ?
#
loop_
_entity_poly.entity_id
_entity_poly.type
_entity_poly.pdbx_seq_one_letter_code
_entity_poly.pdbx_strand_id
1 'polypeptide(L)'
;MNLLEKSDDEIIAIANPIWDNLVKTSNMKDYGGFTKDFGTQMLFGANEVELGKQWANNKLLTSLKEDYQAFGCLRRGQNITVLFKQRSKEIEGEFLGRLVLGIEGDDVKVFGAT
;
A
#
# COMPACT_ATOMS: atom_id res chain seq x y z
N MET A 1 15.17 12.33 -7.03
CA MET A 1 14.03 11.85 -7.86
C MET A 1 12.85 12.79 -7.67
N ASN A 2 12.21 13.20 -8.73
CA ASN A 2 10.97 13.96 -8.63
C ASN A 2 9.78 13.07 -9.04
N LEU A 3 9.08 12.58 -8.04
CA LEU A 3 7.97 11.65 -8.23
C LEU A 3 6.81 12.29 -9.01
N LEU A 4 6.56 13.59 -8.78
CA LEU A 4 5.44 14.31 -9.39
C LEU A 4 5.59 14.52 -10.90
N GLU A 5 6.81 14.44 -11.42
CA GLU A 5 7.07 14.61 -12.86
C GLU A 5 6.93 13.32 -13.65
N LYS A 6 6.75 12.19 -12.97
CA LYS A 6 6.59 10.92 -13.65
C LYS A 6 5.17 10.76 -14.20
N SER A 7 5.05 10.02 -15.30
CA SER A 7 3.75 9.66 -15.86
C SER A 7 3.00 8.69 -14.95
N ASP A 8 1.70 8.55 -15.17
CA ASP A 8 0.90 7.57 -14.42
C ASP A 8 1.44 6.15 -14.59
N ASP A 9 1.84 5.80 -15.81
CA ASP A 9 2.40 4.46 -16.08
C ASP A 9 3.71 4.23 -15.31
N GLU A 10 4.57 5.25 -15.24
CA GLU A 10 5.80 5.16 -14.46
C GLU A 10 5.54 5.04 -12.97
N ILE A 11 4.55 5.77 -12.47
CA ILE A 11 4.15 5.71 -11.05
C ILE A 11 3.58 4.32 -10.73
N ILE A 12 2.71 3.80 -11.59
CA ILE A 12 2.11 2.48 -11.41
C ILE A 12 3.19 1.39 -11.42
N ALA A 13 4.20 1.52 -12.29
CA ALA A 13 5.33 0.59 -12.32
C ALA A 13 6.12 0.59 -11.00
N ILE A 14 6.22 1.73 -10.31
CA ILE A 14 6.82 1.82 -8.98
C ILE A 14 5.89 1.23 -7.92
N ALA A 15 4.60 1.51 -8.03
CA ALA A 15 3.61 1.12 -7.02
C ALA A 15 3.31 -0.38 -7.01
N ASN A 16 3.29 -1.04 -8.17
CA ASN A 16 2.91 -2.44 -8.26
C ASN A 16 3.74 -3.37 -7.37
N PRO A 17 5.08 -3.34 -7.37
CA PRO A 17 5.83 -4.21 -6.47
C PRO A 17 5.64 -3.86 -4.99
N ILE A 18 5.38 -2.59 -4.67
CA ILE A 18 5.10 -2.17 -3.30
C ILE A 18 3.76 -2.74 -2.85
N TRP A 19 2.71 -2.60 -3.69
CA TRP A 19 1.39 -3.15 -3.38
C TRP A 19 1.42 -4.67 -3.29
N ASP A 20 2.14 -5.33 -4.20
CA ASP A 20 2.31 -6.78 -4.17
C ASP A 20 2.90 -7.26 -2.84
N ASN A 21 3.93 -6.56 -2.36
CA ASN A 21 4.52 -6.84 -1.05
C ASN A 21 3.51 -6.66 0.07
N LEU A 22 2.72 -5.56 0.03
CA LEU A 22 1.71 -5.29 1.07
C LEU A 22 0.65 -6.40 1.09
N VAL A 23 0.17 -6.84 -0.07
CA VAL A 23 -0.80 -7.92 -0.16
C VAL A 23 -0.25 -9.21 0.45
N LYS A 24 0.93 -9.62 0.02
CA LYS A 24 1.54 -10.88 0.48
C LYS A 24 1.85 -10.86 1.96
N THR A 25 2.46 -9.78 2.44
CA THR A 25 2.85 -9.70 3.86
C THR A 25 1.66 -9.48 4.79
N SER A 26 0.62 -8.78 4.32
CA SER A 26 -0.64 -8.65 5.07
C SER A 26 -1.30 -10.02 5.25
N ASN A 27 -1.40 -10.81 4.18
CA ASN A 27 -1.96 -12.15 4.25
C ASN A 27 -1.17 -13.05 5.21
N MET A 28 0.14 -12.86 5.32
CA MET A 28 1.01 -13.63 6.19
C MET A 28 1.10 -13.05 7.60
N LYS A 29 0.54 -11.88 7.84
CA LYS A 29 0.69 -11.13 9.10
C LYS A 29 2.16 -10.88 9.43
N ASP A 30 2.96 -10.60 8.40
CA ASP A 30 4.39 -10.33 8.51
C ASP A 30 4.64 -8.84 8.69
N TYR A 31 4.75 -8.39 9.92
CA TYR A 31 4.93 -6.98 10.24
C TYR A 31 6.19 -6.39 9.61
N GLY A 32 7.33 -7.06 9.75
CA GLY A 32 8.59 -6.55 9.22
C GLY A 32 8.56 -6.38 7.70
N GLY A 33 8.04 -7.37 6.99
CA GLY A 33 7.88 -7.29 5.54
C GLY A 33 6.86 -6.25 5.12
N PHE A 34 5.74 -6.16 5.85
CA PHE A 34 4.66 -5.23 5.53
C PHE A 34 5.12 -3.76 5.62
N THR A 35 5.97 -3.45 6.59
CA THR A 35 6.39 -2.07 6.87
C THR A 35 7.72 -1.67 6.22
N LYS A 36 8.32 -2.53 5.43
CA LYS A 36 9.68 -2.29 4.92
C LYS A 36 9.82 -1.00 4.11
N ASP A 37 8.78 -0.56 3.42
CA ASP A 37 8.80 0.65 2.59
C ASP A 37 8.09 1.84 3.23
N PHE A 38 7.70 1.73 4.51
CA PHE A 38 6.97 2.79 5.19
C PHE A 38 7.88 3.98 5.50
N GLY A 39 7.36 5.18 5.27
CA GLY A 39 8.02 6.40 5.74
C GLY A 39 7.99 6.48 7.26
N THR A 40 8.86 7.31 7.81
CA THR A 40 9.07 7.41 9.26
C THR A 40 7.79 7.74 10.02
N GLN A 41 7.01 8.70 9.54
CA GLN A 41 5.78 9.09 10.22
C GLN A 41 4.71 8.01 10.20
N MET A 42 4.61 7.27 9.11
CA MET A 42 3.65 6.18 9.02
C MET A 42 3.94 5.08 10.03
N LEU A 43 5.21 4.83 10.31
CA LEU A 43 5.62 3.82 11.29
C LEU A 43 5.15 4.13 12.69
N PHE A 44 4.98 5.40 13.06
CA PHE A 44 4.47 5.77 14.38
C PHE A 44 3.03 5.31 14.59
N GLY A 45 2.18 5.43 13.55
CA GLY A 45 0.78 5.01 13.64
C GLY A 45 0.57 3.54 13.33
N ALA A 46 1.43 2.96 12.49
CA ALA A 46 1.35 1.57 12.06
C ALA A 46 2.38 0.71 12.81
N ASN A 47 2.35 0.76 14.13
CA ASN A 47 3.23 -0.05 14.95
C ASN A 47 2.74 -1.51 15.01
N GLU A 48 3.56 -2.39 15.54
CA GLU A 48 3.29 -3.83 15.54
C GLU A 48 2.00 -4.19 16.28
N VAL A 49 1.74 -3.51 17.39
CA VAL A 49 0.52 -3.77 18.17
C VAL A 49 -0.72 -3.37 17.39
N GLU A 50 -0.71 -2.20 16.77
CA GLU A 50 -1.86 -1.71 15.99
C GLU A 50 -2.13 -2.55 14.76
N LEU A 51 -1.09 -2.93 14.01
CA LEU A 51 -1.25 -3.81 12.85
C LEU A 51 -1.73 -5.19 13.27
N GLY A 52 -1.21 -5.71 14.37
CA GLY A 52 -1.68 -6.99 14.90
C GLY A 52 -3.17 -6.97 15.21
N LYS A 53 -3.67 -5.88 15.79
CA LYS A 53 -5.10 -5.71 16.05
C LYS A 53 -5.92 -5.64 14.76
N GLN A 54 -5.45 -4.90 13.77
CA GLN A 54 -6.15 -4.80 12.49
C GLN A 54 -6.26 -6.16 11.80
N TRP A 55 -5.15 -6.91 11.76
CA TRP A 55 -5.16 -8.25 11.16
C TRP A 55 -6.03 -9.23 11.91
N ALA A 56 -6.10 -9.12 13.23
CA ALA A 56 -6.96 -9.99 14.05
C ALA A 56 -8.45 -9.67 13.86
N ASN A 57 -8.79 -8.41 13.60
CA ASN A 57 -10.18 -7.93 13.59
C ASN A 57 -10.75 -7.67 12.20
N ASN A 58 -9.95 -7.74 11.16
CA ASN A 58 -10.39 -7.47 9.79
C ASN A 58 -9.96 -8.57 8.84
N LYS A 59 -10.89 -9.48 8.56
CA LYS A 59 -10.65 -10.64 7.69
C LYS A 59 -10.20 -10.25 6.29
N LEU A 60 -10.66 -9.11 5.79
CA LEU A 60 -10.27 -8.62 4.47
C LEU A 60 -8.74 -8.50 4.36
N LEU A 61 -8.10 -7.95 5.40
CA LEU A 61 -6.66 -7.65 5.37
C LEU A 61 -5.76 -8.89 5.32
N THR A 62 -6.29 -10.06 5.65
CA THR A 62 -5.53 -11.32 5.66
C THR A 62 -6.00 -12.31 4.62
N SER A 63 -6.85 -11.87 3.68
CA SER A 63 -7.42 -12.71 2.63
C SER A 63 -7.41 -12.01 1.27
N LEU A 64 -6.39 -11.23 1.00
CA LEU A 64 -6.30 -10.43 -0.22
C LEU A 64 -5.86 -11.30 -1.40
N LYS A 65 -6.52 -11.12 -2.55
CA LYS A 65 -6.11 -11.79 -3.79
C LYS A 65 -4.89 -11.10 -4.38
N GLU A 66 -4.08 -11.86 -5.08
CA GLU A 66 -2.86 -11.38 -5.71
C GLU A 66 -3.05 -10.90 -7.15
N ASP A 67 -4.27 -10.89 -7.65
CA ASP A 67 -4.62 -10.42 -9.00
C ASP A 67 -5.23 -9.00 -9.00
N TYR A 68 -4.73 -8.15 -8.11
CA TYR A 68 -5.13 -6.75 -8.03
C TYR A 68 -4.80 -5.97 -9.31
N GLN A 69 -5.43 -4.79 -9.47
CA GLN A 69 -5.23 -3.97 -10.65
C GLN A 69 -5.17 -2.48 -10.27
N ALA A 70 -4.07 -1.80 -10.63
CA ALA A 70 -3.99 -0.35 -10.52
C ALA A 70 -4.81 0.28 -11.65
N PHE A 71 -5.59 1.33 -11.34
CA PHE A 71 -6.43 1.96 -12.34
C PHE A 71 -6.34 3.49 -12.37
N GLY A 72 -5.49 4.09 -11.58
CA GLY A 72 -5.30 5.53 -11.66
C GLY A 72 -4.39 6.09 -10.58
N CYS A 73 -4.01 7.33 -10.76
CA CYS A 73 -3.17 8.08 -9.83
C CYS A 73 -3.79 9.43 -9.55
N LEU A 74 -3.69 9.88 -8.32
CA LEU A 74 -4.08 11.23 -7.91
C LEU A 74 -2.86 11.94 -7.33
N ARG A 75 -2.58 13.13 -7.84
CA ARG A 75 -1.47 13.94 -7.33
C ARG A 75 -2.02 15.00 -6.39
N ARG A 76 -1.48 15.02 -5.18
CA ARG A 76 -1.96 15.95 -4.16
C ARG A 76 -0.77 16.41 -3.31
N GLY A 77 -0.47 17.71 -3.37
CA GLY A 77 0.69 18.26 -2.68
C GLY A 77 1.97 17.62 -3.21
N GLN A 78 2.78 17.06 -2.34
CA GLN A 78 4.03 16.39 -2.69
C GLN A 78 3.86 14.89 -2.89
N ASN A 79 2.64 14.37 -2.72
CA ASN A 79 2.39 12.94 -2.71
C ASN A 79 1.55 12.50 -3.90
N ILE A 80 1.63 11.21 -4.21
CA ILE A 80 0.79 10.58 -5.23
C ILE A 80 0.06 9.41 -4.59
N THR A 81 -1.27 9.37 -4.79
CA THR A 81 -2.08 8.24 -4.37
C THR A 81 -2.36 7.37 -5.59
N VAL A 82 -1.96 6.11 -5.51
CA VAL A 82 -2.26 5.12 -6.54
C VAL A 82 -3.50 4.35 -6.10
N LEU A 83 -4.45 4.19 -7.02
CA LEU A 83 -5.72 3.54 -6.75
C LEU A 83 -5.70 2.13 -7.31
N PHE A 84 -6.07 1.16 -6.47
CA PHE A 84 -6.10 -0.25 -6.82
C PHE A 84 -7.50 -0.82 -6.67
N LYS A 85 -7.88 -1.69 -7.61
CA LYS A 85 -9.02 -2.57 -7.44
C LYS A 85 -8.49 -3.84 -6.77
N GLN A 86 -8.98 -4.14 -5.58
CA GLN A 86 -8.55 -5.26 -4.77
C GLN A 86 -9.73 -6.19 -4.51
N ARG A 87 -9.48 -7.50 -4.55
CA ARG A 87 -10.47 -8.51 -4.20
C ARG A 87 -9.95 -9.38 -3.07
N SER A 88 -10.88 -10.08 -2.43
CA SER A 88 -10.59 -10.99 -1.33
C SER A 88 -10.83 -12.43 -1.75
N LYS A 89 -10.06 -13.35 -1.15
CA LYS A 89 -10.27 -14.80 -1.32
C LYS A 89 -11.51 -15.28 -0.59
N GLU A 90 -11.95 -14.57 0.44
CA GLU A 90 -13.03 -15.01 1.34
C GLU A 90 -14.23 -14.07 1.39
N ILE A 91 -14.04 -12.80 1.05
CA ILE A 91 -15.11 -11.81 1.10
C ILE A 91 -15.45 -11.39 -0.32
N GLU A 92 -16.72 -11.54 -0.70
CA GLU A 92 -17.19 -11.19 -2.03
C GLU A 92 -17.20 -9.69 -2.25
N GLY A 93 -16.89 -9.25 -3.48
CA GLY A 93 -16.93 -7.84 -3.87
C GLY A 93 -15.58 -7.30 -4.30
N GLU A 94 -15.61 -6.04 -4.71
CA GLU A 94 -14.44 -5.29 -5.13
C GLU A 94 -14.19 -4.16 -4.14
N PHE A 95 -12.93 -3.96 -3.77
CA PHE A 95 -12.55 -3.00 -2.75
C PHE A 95 -11.55 -2.00 -3.32
N LEU A 96 -11.64 -0.77 -2.87
CA LEU A 96 -10.69 0.27 -3.25
C LEU A 96 -9.47 0.21 -2.34
N GLY A 97 -8.30 -0.02 -2.94
CA GLY A 97 -7.03 0.12 -2.26
C GLY A 97 -6.40 1.47 -2.59
N ARG A 98 -5.83 2.13 -1.60
CA ARG A 98 -5.12 3.40 -1.77
C ARG A 98 -3.71 3.25 -1.25
N LEU A 99 -2.74 3.58 -2.11
CA LEU A 99 -1.33 3.60 -1.75
C LEU A 99 -0.80 5.01 -1.93
N VAL A 100 -0.44 5.66 -0.84
CA VAL A 100 0.12 7.01 -0.89
C VAL A 100 1.63 6.91 -0.90
N LEU A 101 2.26 7.42 -1.98
CA LEU A 101 3.70 7.43 -2.16
C LEU A 101 4.24 8.85 -2.04
N GLY A 102 5.39 8.98 -1.42
CA GLY A 102 6.13 10.23 -1.32
C GLY A 102 7.63 9.96 -1.29
N ILE A 103 8.40 11.02 -1.19
CA ILE A 103 9.86 10.94 -1.11
C ILE A 103 10.29 11.25 0.32
N GLU A 104 11.13 10.38 0.88
CA GLU A 104 11.79 10.59 2.16
C GLU A 104 13.29 10.43 1.92
N GLY A 105 14.04 11.51 2.08
CA GLY A 105 15.42 11.52 1.62
C GLY A 105 15.45 11.40 0.10
N ASP A 106 16.13 10.37 -0.40
CA ASP A 106 16.19 10.10 -1.84
C ASP A 106 15.33 8.90 -2.25
N ASP A 107 14.54 8.35 -1.32
CA ASP A 107 13.81 7.11 -1.53
C ASP A 107 12.31 7.34 -1.63
N VAL A 108 11.66 6.52 -2.47
CA VAL A 108 10.19 6.44 -2.50
C VAL A 108 9.77 5.64 -1.27
N LYS A 109 8.86 6.21 -0.49
CA LYS A 109 8.33 5.56 0.72
C LYS A 109 6.80 5.58 0.71
N VAL A 110 6.22 4.67 1.48
CA VAL A 110 4.77 4.60 1.68
C VAL A 110 4.38 5.54 2.81
N PHE A 111 3.50 6.49 2.50
CA PHE A 111 2.99 7.47 3.46
C PHE A 111 1.57 7.15 3.90
N GLY A 112 0.91 6.23 3.25
CA GLY A 112 -0.41 5.74 3.60
C GLY A 112 -0.77 4.51 2.78
N ALA A 113 -1.55 3.61 3.38
CA ALA A 113 -2.08 2.41 2.72
C ALA A 113 -3.39 2.03 3.40
N THR A 114 -4.50 1.97 2.61
CA THR A 114 -5.84 1.67 3.15
C THR A 114 -6.67 0.79 2.24
#